data_7cbbc42c7dc598250391e1d1859ffba0
#
_entry.id   7cbbc42c7dc598250391e1d1859ffba0
#
_cell.length_a   1.000
_cell.length_b   1.000
_cell.length_c   1.000
_cell.angle_alpha   90.00
_cell.angle_beta   90.00
_cell.angle_gamma   90.00
#
_symmetry.space_group_name_H-M   'P 1'
#
loop_
_entity.id
_entity.type
_entity.pdbx_description
1 polymer ?
#
loop_
_entity_poly.entity_id
_entity_poly.type
_entity_poly.pdbx_seq_one_letter_code
_entity_poly.pdbx_strand_id
1 'polypeptide(L)'
;MLKCITWNLAHRLKKNPKQIKAIEERNPDIIAFQEVTLESSSIIKKILSSNYRSIVDSFELLSSQSVCVGPRRLGELIATKYDLKINLENKFSMPWKERVLAVNIKTPQDTIEFYNTYIPPGSTNRWKKIETLEGLYKGLAIHSKRKRILCGDFNTPQDELLKYGVCTFAQKINKKGVPRLRKIFRRGSGNR
;
A
#
# COMPACT_ATOMS: atom_id res chain seq x y z
N MET A 1 -2.52 21.42 -8.77
CA MET A 1 -2.88 19.98 -8.96
C MET A 1 -1.90 19.15 -8.12
N LEU A 2 -2.35 18.17 -7.33
CA LEU A 2 -1.49 17.29 -6.54
C LEU A 2 -0.98 16.14 -7.42
N LYS A 3 0.34 15.97 -7.51
CA LYS A 3 0.98 14.93 -8.32
C LYS A 3 1.49 13.80 -7.43
N CYS A 4 0.91 12.60 -7.59
CA CYS A 4 1.26 11.42 -6.82
C CYS A 4 1.87 10.35 -7.72
N ILE A 5 2.90 9.66 -7.25
CA ILE A 5 3.48 8.49 -7.90
C ILE A 5 3.45 7.33 -6.92
N THR A 6 2.95 6.18 -7.37
CA THR A 6 3.06 4.90 -6.68
C THR A 6 3.97 3.97 -7.47
N TRP A 7 4.88 3.25 -6.79
CA TRP A 7 5.87 2.41 -7.45
C TRP A 7 6.31 1.23 -6.59
N ASN A 8 6.12 0.01 -7.09
CA ASN A 8 6.66 -1.18 -6.45
C ASN A 8 8.15 -1.34 -6.81
N LEU A 9 9.03 -1.35 -5.79
CA LEU A 9 10.49 -1.44 -5.94
C LEU A 9 10.98 -2.86 -6.20
N ALA A 10 10.12 -3.87 -6.03
CA ALA A 10 10.45 -5.29 -6.16
C ALA A 10 11.69 -5.68 -5.33
N HIS A 11 11.84 -5.10 -4.14
CA HIS A 11 12.96 -5.28 -3.18
C HIS A 11 14.37 -5.23 -3.81
N ARG A 12 14.56 -4.50 -4.91
CA ARG A 12 15.80 -4.43 -5.68
C ARG A 12 16.74 -3.35 -5.14
N LEU A 13 17.66 -3.68 -4.24
CA LEU A 13 18.59 -2.71 -3.65
C LEU A 13 19.49 -2.02 -4.68
N LYS A 14 20.13 -2.79 -5.58
CA LYS A 14 21.11 -2.26 -6.54
C LYS A 14 20.52 -1.31 -7.58
N LYS A 15 19.23 -1.40 -7.90
CA LYS A 15 18.55 -0.57 -8.90
C LYS A 15 17.81 0.63 -8.29
N ASN A 16 17.63 0.65 -6.97
CA ASN A 16 16.89 1.70 -6.28
C ASN A 16 17.36 3.13 -6.59
N PRO A 17 18.67 3.46 -6.55
CA PRO A 17 19.09 4.85 -6.81
C PRO A 17 18.67 5.36 -8.19
N LYS A 18 18.77 4.52 -9.23
CA LYS A 18 18.33 4.90 -10.58
C LYS A 18 16.82 5.06 -10.69
N GLN A 19 16.06 4.16 -10.05
CA GLN A 19 14.60 4.23 -10.03
C GLN A 19 14.13 5.48 -9.27
N ILE A 20 14.71 5.77 -8.12
CA ILE A 20 14.37 6.94 -7.31
C ILE A 20 14.66 8.22 -8.09
N LYS A 21 15.84 8.33 -8.72
CA LYS A 21 16.19 9.48 -9.55
C LYS A 21 15.17 9.71 -10.67
N ALA A 22 14.80 8.66 -11.40
CA ALA A 22 13.80 8.74 -12.46
C ALA A 22 12.41 9.17 -11.97
N ILE A 23 12.07 8.88 -10.70
CA ILE A 23 10.85 9.34 -10.05
C ILE A 23 10.99 10.81 -9.64
N GLU A 24 12.12 11.21 -9.04
CA GLU A 24 12.39 12.60 -8.65
C GLU A 24 12.36 13.56 -9.84
N GLU A 25 12.91 13.15 -11.00
CA GLU A 25 12.85 13.92 -12.25
C GLU A 25 11.44 14.24 -12.70
N ARG A 26 10.45 13.44 -12.30
CA ARG A 26 9.03 13.74 -12.52
C ARG A 26 8.46 14.74 -11.52
N ASN A 27 9.22 15.11 -10.52
CA ASN A 27 8.89 16.12 -9.50
C ASN A 27 7.50 15.90 -8.84
N PRO A 28 7.19 14.70 -8.31
CA PRO A 28 5.92 14.46 -7.64
C PRO A 28 5.85 15.17 -6.27
N ASP A 29 4.63 15.43 -5.82
CA ASP A 29 4.37 15.98 -4.48
C ASP A 29 4.35 14.88 -3.42
N ILE A 30 3.91 13.67 -3.83
CA ILE A 30 3.84 12.48 -2.98
C ILE A 30 4.38 11.28 -3.75
N ILE A 31 5.23 10.50 -3.09
CA ILE A 31 5.73 9.22 -3.57
C ILE A 31 5.28 8.13 -2.61
N ALA A 32 4.77 7.02 -3.13
CA ALA A 32 4.40 5.83 -2.38
C ALA A 32 5.15 4.61 -2.93
N PHE A 33 6.07 4.05 -2.14
CA PHE A 33 6.84 2.87 -2.51
C PHE A 33 6.28 1.61 -1.84
N GLN A 34 6.27 0.50 -2.56
CA GLN A 34 5.94 -0.83 -2.09
C GLN A 34 7.17 -1.75 -2.20
N GLU A 35 7.15 -2.83 -1.45
CA GLU A 35 8.25 -3.81 -1.32
C GLU A 35 9.58 -3.18 -0.86
N VAL A 36 9.48 -2.24 0.06
CA VAL A 36 10.63 -1.65 0.74
C VAL A 36 11.15 -2.63 1.80
N THR A 37 12.46 -2.79 1.90
CA THR A 37 13.13 -3.49 3.02
C THR A 37 13.69 -2.46 4.00
N LEU A 38 14.06 -2.87 5.22
CA LEU A 38 14.72 -1.99 6.19
C LEU A 38 15.97 -1.32 5.59
N GLU A 39 16.79 -2.09 4.87
CA GLU A 39 17.99 -1.58 4.22
C GLU A 39 17.65 -0.58 3.11
N SER A 40 16.70 -0.92 2.22
CA SER A 40 16.30 -0.01 1.16
C SER A 40 15.61 1.24 1.69
N SER A 41 14.87 1.16 2.78
CA SER A 41 14.26 2.33 3.44
C SER A 41 15.33 3.35 3.84
N SER A 42 16.40 2.92 4.49
CA SER A 42 17.49 3.80 4.90
C SER A 42 18.15 4.52 3.70
N ILE A 43 18.37 3.79 2.59
CA ILE A 43 18.91 4.36 1.35
C ILE A 43 17.94 5.37 0.74
N ILE A 44 16.66 5.02 0.65
CA ILE A 44 15.62 5.88 0.07
C ILE A 44 15.47 7.17 0.89
N LYS A 45 15.38 7.06 2.21
CA LYS A 45 15.30 8.21 3.11
C LYS A 45 16.47 9.16 2.90
N LYS A 46 17.70 8.64 2.78
CA LYS A 46 18.90 9.45 2.54
C LYS A 46 18.83 10.17 1.19
N ILE A 47 18.39 9.51 0.11
CA ILE A 47 18.32 10.12 -1.22
C ILE A 47 17.24 11.21 -1.25
N LEU A 48 16.06 10.94 -0.70
CA LEU A 48 14.92 11.84 -0.81
C LEU A 48 14.91 12.98 0.19
N SER A 49 15.74 12.94 1.25
CA SER A 49 15.75 13.93 2.34
C SER A 49 16.02 15.37 1.90
N SER A 50 16.68 15.59 0.75
CA SER A 50 16.93 16.92 0.20
C SER A 50 15.69 17.58 -0.44
N ASN A 51 14.78 16.76 -0.98
CA ASN A 51 13.66 17.23 -1.81
C ASN A 51 12.28 16.98 -1.17
N TYR A 52 12.21 16.14 -0.14
CA TYR A 52 10.96 15.76 0.51
C TYR A 52 11.02 16.08 2.01
N ARG A 53 10.04 16.85 2.46
CA ARG A 53 9.97 17.36 3.83
C ARG A 53 9.69 16.26 4.87
N SER A 54 8.85 15.30 4.51
CA SER A 54 8.46 14.20 5.39
C SER A 54 8.59 12.88 4.67
N ILE A 55 9.27 11.92 5.33
CA ILE A 55 9.47 10.57 4.82
C ILE A 55 9.24 9.60 5.97
N VAL A 56 8.32 8.66 5.81
CA VAL A 56 8.00 7.64 6.81
C VAL A 56 7.91 6.27 6.16
N ASP A 57 8.18 5.21 6.91
CA ASP A 57 7.96 3.85 6.48
C ASP A 57 7.10 3.06 7.47
N SER A 58 6.54 1.95 7.02
CA SER A 58 5.65 1.12 7.83
C SER A 58 6.37 0.35 8.94
N PHE A 59 7.69 0.28 8.93
CA PHE A 59 8.46 -0.34 9.99
C PHE A 59 8.45 0.49 11.28
N GLU A 60 8.20 1.80 11.17
CA GLU A 60 8.00 2.69 12.33
C GLU A 60 6.74 2.35 13.14
N LEU A 61 5.81 1.59 12.55
CA LEU A 61 4.57 1.12 13.21
C LEU A 61 4.76 -0.18 13.99
N LEU A 62 5.92 -0.83 13.86
CA LEU A 62 6.18 -2.11 14.49
C LEU A 62 6.79 -1.92 15.88
N SER A 63 6.32 -2.70 16.84
CA SER A 63 6.88 -2.73 18.21
C SER A 63 8.31 -3.27 18.24
N SER A 64 8.70 -4.07 17.26
CA SER A 64 10.04 -4.60 17.09
C SER A 64 10.33 -4.88 15.61
N GLN A 65 11.52 -4.51 15.14
CA GLN A 65 12.00 -4.83 13.79
C GLN A 65 12.37 -6.31 13.62
N SER A 66 12.50 -7.06 14.72
CA SER A 66 12.78 -8.51 14.68
C SER A 66 11.72 -9.33 13.93
N VAL A 67 10.52 -8.78 13.76
CA VAL A 67 9.44 -9.41 12.97
C VAL A 67 9.60 -9.23 11.44
N CYS A 68 10.53 -8.39 10.99
CA CYS A 68 10.77 -8.10 9.57
C CYS A 68 11.63 -9.17 8.89
N VAL A 69 11.20 -10.44 8.96
CA VAL A 69 11.88 -11.60 8.38
C VAL A 69 11.00 -12.32 7.37
N GLY A 70 11.61 -13.07 6.45
CA GLY A 70 10.90 -13.85 5.45
C GLY A 70 9.90 -13.01 4.64
N PRO A 71 8.65 -13.42 4.49
CA PRO A 71 7.62 -12.65 3.78
C PRO A 71 7.30 -11.30 4.40
N ARG A 72 7.58 -11.11 5.68
CA ARG A 72 7.31 -9.89 6.43
C ARG A 72 8.42 -8.82 6.31
N ARG A 73 9.54 -9.13 5.66
CA ARG A 73 10.65 -8.18 5.44
C ARG A 73 10.33 -7.00 4.53
N LEU A 74 9.18 -7.05 3.86
CA LEU A 74 8.74 -6.03 2.91
C LEU A 74 7.70 -5.13 3.56
N GLY A 75 7.90 -3.84 3.45
CA GLY A 75 7.00 -2.80 3.94
C GLY A 75 6.74 -1.72 2.90
N GLU A 76 6.18 -0.64 3.38
CA GLU A 76 5.74 0.52 2.62
C GLU A 76 6.53 1.77 3.03
N LEU A 77 6.73 2.70 2.09
CA LEU A 77 7.32 4.01 2.38
C LEU A 77 6.52 5.10 1.67
N ILE A 78 6.32 6.22 2.35
CA ILE A 78 5.72 7.44 1.78
C ILE A 78 6.69 8.59 1.99
N ALA A 79 6.99 9.31 0.91
CA ALA A 79 7.70 10.58 0.93
C ALA A 79 6.81 11.70 0.39
N THR A 80 6.82 12.86 1.03
CA THR A 80 6.01 14.00 0.60
C THR A 80 6.70 15.34 0.85
N LYS A 81 6.43 16.32 0.00
CA LYS A 81 6.89 17.72 0.17
C LYS A 81 6.16 18.45 1.29
N TYR A 82 5.10 17.87 1.84
CA TYR A 82 4.22 18.46 2.85
C TYR A 82 4.45 17.85 4.23
N ASP A 83 3.86 18.49 5.24
CA ASP A 83 3.81 17.91 6.59
C ASP A 83 2.95 16.64 6.59
N LEU A 84 3.45 15.62 7.25
CA LEU A 84 2.83 14.32 7.34
C LEU A 84 2.74 13.88 8.80
N LYS A 85 1.63 13.23 9.17
CA LYS A 85 1.48 12.50 10.44
C LYS A 85 0.99 11.09 10.15
N ILE A 86 1.59 10.10 10.82
CA ILE A 86 1.09 8.72 10.76
C ILE A 86 -0.32 8.70 11.33
N ASN A 87 -1.25 8.08 10.60
CA ASN A 87 -2.63 7.93 11.03
C ASN A 87 -2.78 6.70 11.92
N LEU A 88 -2.64 6.89 13.23
CA LEU A 88 -2.78 5.82 14.23
C LEU A 88 -4.24 5.50 14.57
N GLU A 89 -5.19 6.36 14.18
CA GLU A 89 -6.62 6.19 14.46
C GLU A 89 -7.23 5.07 13.59
N ASN A 90 -6.71 4.88 12.39
CA ASN A 90 -7.14 3.81 11.49
C ASN A 90 -6.51 2.47 11.90
N LYS A 91 -7.17 1.79 12.81
CA LYS A 91 -6.78 0.45 13.25
C LYS A 91 -7.20 -0.58 12.20
N PHE A 92 -6.34 -0.78 11.19
CA PHE A 92 -6.52 -1.89 10.28
C PHE A 92 -6.27 -3.22 11.00
N SER A 93 -7.29 -4.08 11.05
CA SER A 93 -7.13 -5.45 11.55
C SER A 93 -6.55 -6.32 10.44
N MET A 94 -5.23 -6.29 10.29
CA MET A 94 -4.51 -7.03 9.25
C MET A 94 -3.54 -8.03 9.86
N PRO A 95 -3.27 -9.15 9.16
CA PRO A 95 -2.29 -10.14 9.61
C PRO A 95 -0.85 -9.60 9.62
N TRP A 96 -0.54 -8.65 8.72
CA TRP A 96 0.77 -8.02 8.57
C TRP A 96 0.61 -6.50 8.53
N LYS A 97 0.85 -5.85 9.67
CA LYS A 97 0.65 -4.40 9.82
C LYS A 97 1.54 -3.56 8.92
N GLU A 98 2.74 -4.05 8.64
CA GLU A 98 3.72 -3.43 7.76
C GLU A 98 3.27 -3.31 6.30
N ARG A 99 2.15 -3.94 5.93
CA ARG A 99 1.60 -3.94 4.56
C ARG A 99 0.68 -2.79 4.24
N VAL A 100 0.41 -1.94 5.20
CA VAL A 100 -0.36 -0.70 4.99
C VAL A 100 0.25 0.41 5.79
N LEU A 101 0.58 1.50 5.11
CA LEU A 101 1.02 2.74 5.71
C LEU A 101 -0.08 3.78 5.49
N ALA A 102 -0.73 4.18 6.58
CA ALA A 102 -1.78 5.18 6.59
C ALA A 102 -1.24 6.49 7.19
N VAL A 103 -1.38 7.59 6.47
CA VAL A 103 -0.89 8.90 6.89
C VAL A 103 -1.91 10.00 6.62
N ASN A 104 -1.85 11.06 7.40
CA ASN A 104 -2.52 12.33 7.13
C ASN A 104 -1.49 13.31 6.55
N ILE A 105 -1.71 13.81 5.34
CA ILE A 105 -0.83 14.75 4.65
C ILE A 105 -1.53 16.11 4.61
N LYS A 106 -0.87 17.14 5.15
CA LYS A 106 -1.37 18.52 5.15
C LYS A 106 -0.92 19.24 3.87
N THR A 107 -1.75 19.16 2.84
CA THR A 107 -1.51 19.91 1.58
C THR A 107 -1.91 21.39 1.75
N PRO A 108 -1.53 22.29 0.81
CA PRO A 108 -1.95 23.70 0.87
C PRO A 108 -3.47 23.89 0.83
N GLN A 109 -4.22 22.96 0.24
CA GLN A 109 -5.68 23.08 0.08
C GLN A 109 -6.45 22.34 1.19
N ASP A 110 -5.92 21.21 1.68
CA ASP A 110 -6.67 20.35 2.59
C ASP A 110 -5.76 19.33 3.28
N THR A 111 -6.26 18.68 4.32
CA THR A 111 -5.63 17.50 4.90
C THR A 111 -6.25 16.25 4.29
N ILE A 112 -5.45 15.45 3.61
CA ILE A 112 -5.87 14.21 2.99
C ILE A 112 -5.43 13.00 3.81
N GLU A 113 -6.25 11.95 3.82
CA GLU A 113 -5.86 10.63 4.30
C GLU A 113 -5.25 9.86 3.12
N PHE A 114 -4.00 9.48 3.24
CA PHE A 114 -3.26 8.79 2.19
C PHE A 114 -2.86 7.39 2.66
N TYR A 115 -3.19 6.38 1.86
CA TYR A 115 -2.98 4.98 2.16
C TYR A 115 -2.11 4.35 1.08
N ASN A 116 -0.95 3.82 1.49
CA ASN A 116 -0.08 3.02 0.65
C ASN A 116 -0.15 1.57 1.11
N THR A 117 -0.40 0.63 0.19
CA THR A 117 -0.56 -0.78 0.54
C THR A 117 0.16 -1.71 -0.42
N TYR A 118 0.63 -2.85 0.12
CA TYR A 118 1.09 -4.00 -0.64
C TYR A 118 0.32 -5.24 -0.21
N ILE A 119 -0.60 -5.68 -1.03
CA ILE A 119 -1.40 -6.87 -0.74
C ILE A 119 -0.57 -8.11 -1.05
N PRO A 120 -0.39 -9.06 -0.11
CA PRO A 120 0.38 -10.27 -0.37
C PRO A 120 -0.16 -11.06 -1.56
N PRO A 121 0.71 -11.60 -2.45
CA PRO A 121 0.24 -12.43 -3.56
C PRO A 121 -0.45 -13.70 -3.05
N GLY A 122 -1.61 -14.02 -3.61
CA GLY A 122 -2.42 -15.17 -3.18
C GLY A 122 -1.79 -16.52 -3.49
N SER A 123 -0.93 -16.59 -4.53
CA SER A 123 -0.21 -17.82 -4.92
C SER A 123 0.72 -18.34 -3.82
N THR A 124 1.38 -17.44 -3.09
CA THR A 124 2.35 -17.81 -2.03
C THR A 124 1.80 -17.65 -0.63
N ASN A 125 0.87 -16.73 -0.41
CA ASN A 125 0.39 -16.35 0.91
C ASN A 125 -1.07 -16.72 1.18
N ARG A 126 -1.71 -17.44 0.27
CA ARG A 126 -3.04 -18.04 0.44
C ARG A 126 -4.07 -17.07 1.06
N TRP A 127 -4.60 -17.43 2.22
CA TRP A 127 -5.61 -16.64 2.93
C TRP A 127 -5.12 -15.28 3.44
N LYS A 128 -3.82 -15.07 3.60
CA LYS A 128 -3.27 -13.77 4.03
C LYS A 128 -3.66 -12.63 3.09
N LYS A 129 -3.77 -12.92 1.78
CA LYS A 129 -4.29 -11.98 0.81
C LYS A 129 -5.72 -11.53 1.15
N ILE A 130 -6.60 -12.49 1.42
CA ILE A 130 -8.01 -12.24 1.71
C ILE A 130 -8.16 -11.47 3.03
N GLU A 131 -7.48 -11.93 4.09
CA GLU A 131 -7.47 -11.28 5.39
C GLU A 131 -6.97 -9.83 5.30
N THR A 132 -5.94 -9.58 4.47
CA THR A 132 -5.42 -8.22 4.25
C THR A 132 -6.44 -7.35 3.54
N LEU A 133 -7.07 -7.85 2.47
CA LEU A 133 -8.12 -7.11 1.74
C LEU A 133 -9.33 -6.82 2.62
N GLU A 134 -9.74 -7.76 3.46
CA GLU A 134 -10.86 -7.54 4.40
C GLU A 134 -10.51 -6.52 5.48
N GLY A 135 -9.28 -6.59 6.02
CA GLY A 135 -8.80 -5.62 7.01
C GLY A 135 -8.74 -4.21 6.42
N LEU A 136 -8.23 -4.09 5.19
CA LEU A 136 -8.19 -2.82 4.44
C LEU A 136 -9.61 -2.29 4.19
N TYR A 137 -10.52 -3.13 3.70
CA TYR A 137 -11.92 -2.76 3.48
C TYR A 137 -12.60 -2.27 4.75
N LYS A 138 -12.47 -3.01 5.86
CA LYS A 138 -13.06 -2.64 7.16
C LYS A 138 -12.53 -1.30 7.65
N GLY A 139 -11.21 -1.06 7.54
CA GLY A 139 -10.59 0.21 7.94
C GLY A 139 -11.07 1.38 7.08
N LEU A 140 -11.21 1.19 5.76
CA LEU A 140 -11.67 2.21 4.84
C LEU A 140 -13.20 2.44 4.90
N ALA A 141 -13.98 1.46 5.39
CA ALA A 141 -15.42 1.61 5.58
C ALA A 141 -15.78 2.55 6.74
N ILE A 142 -14.84 2.85 7.62
CA ILE A 142 -15.02 3.85 8.68
C ILE A 142 -15.21 5.21 8.05
N HIS A 143 -16.28 5.91 8.43
CA HIS A 143 -16.57 7.23 7.88
C HIS A 143 -15.47 8.24 8.20
N SER A 144 -15.06 9.00 7.19
CA SER A 144 -14.16 10.14 7.35
C SER A 144 -14.70 11.33 6.55
N LYS A 145 -14.56 12.52 7.15
CA LYS A 145 -14.86 13.80 6.46
C LYS A 145 -13.73 14.22 5.51
N ARG A 146 -12.54 13.57 5.59
CA ARG A 146 -11.38 13.92 4.78
C ARG A 146 -11.43 13.19 3.44
N LYS A 147 -10.82 13.80 2.43
CA LYS A 147 -10.55 13.15 1.14
C LYS A 147 -9.56 12.02 1.35
N ARG A 148 -9.78 10.91 0.68
CA ARG A 148 -8.96 9.70 0.79
C ARG A 148 -8.32 9.34 -0.53
N ILE A 149 -7.04 8.98 -0.49
CA ILE A 149 -6.31 8.40 -1.61
C ILE A 149 -5.77 7.05 -1.17
N LEU A 150 -6.17 6.00 -1.87
CA LEU A 150 -5.64 4.64 -1.71
C LEU A 150 -4.83 4.29 -2.94
N CYS A 151 -3.57 3.93 -2.75
CA CYS A 151 -2.69 3.44 -3.80
C CYS A 151 -1.88 2.24 -3.32
N GLY A 152 -1.15 1.62 -4.24
CA GLY A 152 -0.25 0.53 -3.92
C GLY A 152 -0.32 -0.63 -4.90
N ASP A 153 0.29 -1.74 -4.52
CA ASP A 153 0.25 -2.99 -5.27
C ASP A 153 -0.76 -3.96 -4.67
N PHE A 154 -1.86 -4.15 -5.34
CA PHE A 154 -2.94 -5.04 -4.89
C PHE A 154 -2.72 -6.50 -5.25
N ASN A 155 -1.69 -6.80 -6.05
CA ASN A 155 -1.43 -8.16 -6.54
C ASN A 155 -2.69 -8.86 -7.11
N THR A 156 -3.58 -8.08 -7.72
CA THR A 156 -4.82 -8.57 -8.32
C THR A 156 -4.69 -8.49 -9.83
N PRO A 157 -4.60 -9.62 -10.55
CA PRO A 157 -4.65 -9.59 -11.99
C PRO A 157 -6.00 -9.05 -12.44
N GLN A 158 -6.02 -8.29 -13.52
CA GLN A 158 -7.25 -7.80 -14.14
C GLN A 158 -8.09 -8.98 -14.61
N ASP A 159 -7.44 -9.91 -15.31
CA ASP A 159 -8.02 -11.16 -15.78
C ASP A 159 -7.07 -12.33 -15.55
N GLU A 160 -7.61 -13.51 -15.26
CA GLU A 160 -6.86 -14.75 -15.20
C GLU A 160 -7.32 -15.69 -16.31
N LEU A 161 -6.37 -16.18 -17.11
CA LEU A 161 -6.62 -17.26 -18.08
C LEU A 161 -6.78 -18.58 -17.32
N LEU A 162 -7.93 -19.18 -17.45
CA LEU A 162 -8.22 -20.52 -16.93
C LEU A 162 -8.27 -21.52 -18.09
N LYS A 163 -8.16 -22.80 -17.77
CA LYS A 163 -8.26 -23.91 -18.75
C LYS A 163 -9.52 -23.82 -19.62
N TYR A 164 -10.59 -23.23 -19.11
CA TYR A 164 -11.90 -23.15 -19.78
C TYR A 164 -12.39 -21.70 -19.98
N GLY A 165 -11.49 -20.73 -20.03
CA GLY A 165 -11.84 -19.34 -20.31
C GLY A 165 -11.12 -18.32 -19.43
N VAL A 166 -11.57 -17.07 -19.54
CA VAL A 166 -11.06 -15.94 -18.74
C VAL A 166 -11.95 -15.74 -17.53
N CYS A 167 -11.35 -15.57 -16.35
CA CYS A 167 -12.11 -15.12 -15.20
C CYS A 167 -11.43 -13.93 -14.54
N THR A 168 -12.22 -12.95 -14.12
CA THR A 168 -11.70 -11.85 -13.31
C THR A 168 -11.41 -12.33 -11.89
N PHE A 169 -10.50 -11.66 -11.18
CA PHE A 169 -10.15 -11.98 -9.80
C PHE A 169 -11.37 -12.12 -8.87
N ALA A 170 -12.40 -11.28 -9.06
CA ALA A 170 -13.63 -11.31 -8.27
C ALA A 170 -14.54 -12.53 -8.57
N GLN A 171 -14.30 -13.21 -9.68
CA GLN A 171 -15.10 -14.35 -10.12
C GLN A 171 -14.44 -15.70 -9.83
N LYS A 172 -13.17 -15.72 -9.45
CA LYS A 172 -12.44 -16.96 -9.19
C LYS A 172 -13.12 -17.78 -8.10
N ILE A 173 -13.75 -18.86 -8.50
CA ILE A 173 -14.48 -19.78 -7.62
C ILE A 173 -13.49 -20.74 -6.96
N ASN A 174 -13.16 -20.46 -5.74
CA ASN A 174 -12.51 -21.42 -4.88
C ASN A 174 -13.55 -21.94 -3.88
N LYS A 175 -13.63 -23.26 -3.66
CA LYS A 175 -14.67 -23.92 -2.84
C LYS A 175 -14.90 -23.32 -1.44
N LYS A 176 -13.98 -22.49 -0.91
CA LYS A 176 -14.07 -21.87 0.43
C LYS A 176 -13.97 -20.32 0.45
N GLY A 177 -13.59 -19.64 -0.60
CA GLY A 177 -13.20 -18.21 -0.54
C GLY A 177 -14.03 -17.20 -1.31
N VAL A 178 -14.73 -17.62 -2.30
CA VAL A 178 -15.37 -16.72 -3.28
C VAL A 178 -16.56 -15.92 -2.76
N PRO A 179 -17.45 -16.47 -1.96
CA PRO A 179 -18.56 -15.66 -1.42
C PRO A 179 -18.05 -14.44 -0.64
N ARG A 180 -16.86 -14.56 -0.04
CA ARG A 180 -16.26 -13.55 0.82
C ARG A 180 -15.76 -12.35 0.02
N LEU A 181 -15.00 -12.56 -1.05
CA LEU A 181 -14.51 -11.49 -1.95
C LEU A 181 -15.63 -10.82 -2.75
N ARG A 182 -16.57 -11.59 -3.28
CA ARG A 182 -17.76 -11.03 -3.93
C ARG A 182 -18.57 -10.12 -3.01
N LYS A 183 -18.66 -10.46 -1.73
CA LYS A 183 -19.37 -9.65 -0.74
C LYS A 183 -18.66 -8.33 -0.45
N ILE A 184 -17.32 -8.32 -0.44
CA ILE A 184 -16.49 -7.12 -0.28
C ILE A 184 -16.68 -6.18 -1.46
N PHE A 185 -16.53 -6.65 -2.69
CA PHE A 185 -16.61 -5.81 -3.89
C PHE A 185 -18.03 -5.37 -4.27
N ARG A 186 -19.07 -6.19 -4.00
CA ARG A 186 -20.46 -5.80 -4.29
C ARG A 186 -21.00 -4.71 -3.38
N ARG A 187 -20.54 -4.59 -2.13
CA ARG A 187 -20.99 -3.53 -1.23
C ARG A 187 -20.41 -2.16 -1.57
N GLY A 188 -19.30 -2.09 -2.29
CA GLY A 188 -18.72 -0.83 -2.77
C GLY A 188 -19.37 -0.25 -4.03
N SER A 189 -20.17 -1.03 -4.77
CA SER A 189 -20.82 -0.59 -6.02
C SER A 189 -22.32 -0.29 -5.89
N GLY A 190 -22.87 -0.37 -4.70
CA GLY A 190 -24.30 -0.22 -4.46
C GLY A 190 -24.63 0.94 -3.54
N ASN A 191 -24.42 2.17 -4.01
CA ASN A 191 -25.25 3.35 -3.67
C ASN A 191 -24.72 4.52 -4.52
N ARG A 192 -25.31 4.67 -5.67
CA ARG A 192 -25.44 5.94 -6.39
C ARG A 192 -26.87 6.38 -6.34
#